data_2a63b3f5ed1b5d7b79dac5208bb7fa3e
#
_entry.id   2a63b3f5ed1b5d7b79dac5208bb7fa3e
#
_cell.length_a   1.000
_cell.length_b   1.000
_cell.length_c   1.000
_cell.angle_alpha   90.00
_cell.angle_beta   90.00
_cell.angle_gamma   90.00
#
_symmetry.space_group_name_H-M   'P 1'
#
loop_
_entity.id
_entity.type
_entity.pdbx_description
1 polymer ?
#
loop_
_entity_poly.entity_id
_entity_poly.type
_entity_poly.pdbx_seq_one_letter_code
_entity_poly.pdbx_strand_id
1 'polypeptide(L)'
;MDEREICLKSLAIVLPSLNPDRKFLGVVDGLNEKGFEHIVVVDDGSDGDHGKLFEQAKAAHPGIVVLHHGVNRGKGRALKTAFSYVSENMPDIKGVITIDGDGQHLVDDIVACGERMLKEDGKVVLGCRDFNAPGVPPRSIAGNKTTARLFRICYGIKLSDTQTGLRAIPAEYLMPFCGIEGERFEYETNMLLNMKRMGIGFAEQPITTVYDPEDYSSHYDAVKDSWLIFKVMFGFLISSLGSTLIDLTVFYLMMRFFGAAAGKYAELISTAVARALSSFANFNANNSVVFENKRGYKRALVRYYCLCIPQMLVSAGLVTLINRLLSNSVPIIATLIKFAVDICLFFISYQIQREWVFSQKNK
;
A
#
# COMPACT_ATOMS: atom_id res chain seq x y z
N MET A 1 -22.68 -23.25 -24.80
CA MET A 1 -21.59 -22.84 -23.91
C MET A 1 -22.23 -22.05 -22.77
N ASP A 2 -22.03 -22.48 -21.55
CA ASP A 2 -22.58 -21.82 -20.37
C ASP A 2 -21.89 -20.45 -20.23
N GLU A 3 -22.63 -19.42 -19.74
CA GLU A 3 -22.06 -18.07 -19.50
C GLU A 3 -20.80 -18.14 -18.64
N ARG A 4 -20.75 -19.10 -17.74
CA ARG A 4 -19.60 -19.35 -16.87
C ARG A 4 -18.37 -19.86 -17.66
N GLU A 5 -18.57 -20.73 -18.62
CA GLU A 5 -17.49 -21.25 -19.48
C GLU A 5 -16.89 -20.13 -20.35
N ILE A 6 -17.73 -19.27 -20.92
CA ILE A 6 -17.28 -18.07 -21.68
C ILE A 6 -16.49 -17.11 -20.76
N CYS A 7 -16.93 -16.97 -19.53
CA CYS A 7 -16.28 -16.15 -18.53
C CYS A 7 -14.85 -16.63 -18.26
N LEU A 8 -14.65 -17.93 -17.99
CA LEU A 8 -13.33 -18.50 -17.68
C LEU A 8 -12.35 -18.44 -18.85
N LYS A 9 -12.84 -18.65 -20.08
CA LYS A 9 -12.04 -18.54 -21.31
C LYS A 9 -11.54 -17.11 -21.60
N SER A 10 -12.21 -16.10 -21.06
CA SER A 10 -11.79 -14.70 -21.20
C SER A 10 -10.79 -14.24 -20.13
N LEU A 11 -10.35 -15.13 -19.25
CA LEU A 11 -9.43 -14.85 -18.16
C LEU A 11 -8.15 -15.67 -18.29
N ALA A 12 -7.01 -15.06 -17.91
CA ALA A 12 -5.75 -15.78 -17.81
C ALA A 12 -5.33 -15.94 -16.35
N ILE A 13 -4.87 -17.12 -15.97
CA ILE A 13 -4.23 -17.35 -14.68
C ILE A 13 -2.76 -16.99 -14.80
N VAL A 14 -2.25 -16.25 -13.81
CA VAL A 14 -0.82 -15.91 -13.66
C VAL A 14 -0.29 -16.54 -12.39
N LEU A 15 0.67 -17.44 -12.55
CA LEU A 15 1.24 -18.26 -11.49
C LEU A 15 2.77 -18.09 -11.44
N PRO A 16 3.29 -17.11 -10.66
CA PRO A 16 4.73 -17.03 -10.39
C PRO A 16 5.15 -18.16 -9.47
N SER A 17 6.24 -18.84 -9.80
CA SER A 17 6.71 -19.99 -9.05
C SER A 17 8.24 -20.02 -8.95
N LEU A 18 8.74 -20.41 -7.80
CA LEU A 18 10.15 -20.64 -7.53
C LEU A 18 10.27 -21.94 -6.73
N ASN A 19 11.01 -22.91 -7.26
CA ASN A 19 11.22 -24.21 -6.62
C ASN A 19 9.90 -24.84 -6.14
N PRO A 20 8.91 -25.05 -7.06
CA PRO A 20 7.61 -25.60 -6.68
C PRO A 20 7.74 -27.02 -6.13
N ASP A 21 6.83 -27.38 -5.26
CA ASP A 21 6.60 -28.76 -4.84
C ASP A 21 5.51 -29.45 -5.69
N ARG A 22 5.13 -30.65 -5.30
CA ARG A 22 4.08 -31.42 -6.03
C ARG A 22 2.68 -30.79 -5.95
N LYS A 23 2.41 -29.91 -4.97
CA LYS A 23 1.13 -29.20 -4.86
C LYS A 23 0.89 -28.34 -6.11
N PHE A 24 1.97 -27.80 -6.71
CA PHE A 24 1.91 -27.05 -7.95
C PHE A 24 1.18 -27.80 -9.08
N LEU A 25 1.48 -29.10 -9.27
CA LEU A 25 0.79 -29.92 -10.30
C LEU A 25 -0.71 -30.01 -10.00
N GLY A 26 -1.09 -30.26 -8.75
CA GLY A 26 -2.50 -30.30 -8.33
C GLY A 26 -3.24 -28.98 -8.55
N VAL A 27 -2.57 -27.85 -8.37
CA VAL A 27 -3.14 -26.51 -8.67
C VAL A 27 -3.41 -26.39 -10.15
N VAL A 28 -2.42 -26.74 -10.98
CA VAL A 28 -2.52 -26.67 -12.45
C VAL A 28 -3.61 -27.60 -12.97
N ASP A 29 -3.66 -28.85 -12.49
CA ASP A 29 -4.68 -29.83 -12.85
C ASP A 29 -6.08 -29.32 -12.52
N GLY A 30 -6.28 -28.83 -11.29
CA GLY A 30 -7.57 -28.30 -10.85
C GLY A 30 -8.06 -27.08 -11.65
N LEU A 31 -7.15 -26.19 -12.05
CA LEU A 31 -7.47 -25.05 -12.92
C LEU A 31 -7.95 -25.52 -14.31
N ASN A 32 -7.24 -26.49 -14.89
CA ASN A 32 -7.58 -27.04 -16.20
C ASN A 32 -8.91 -27.80 -16.17
N GLU A 33 -9.13 -28.66 -15.16
CA GLU A 33 -10.39 -29.36 -14.95
C GLU A 33 -11.58 -28.40 -14.79
N LYS A 34 -11.34 -27.22 -14.22
CA LYS A 34 -12.37 -26.18 -14.06
C LYS A 34 -12.68 -25.41 -15.35
N GLY A 35 -11.82 -25.53 -16.37
CA GLY A 35 -12.01 -24.94 -17.69
C GLY A 35 -11.25 -23.65 -17.96
N PHE A 36 -10.20 -23.35 -17.19
CA PHE A 36 -9.26 -22.28 -17.56
C PHE A 36 -8.39 -22.71 -18.73
N GLU A 37 -8.49 -22.03 -19.87
CA GLU A 37 -7.72 -22.33 -21.08
C GLU A 37 -6.36 -21.57 -21.11
N HIS A 38 -6.24 -20.47 -20.41
CA HIS A 38 -5.08 -19.59 -20.42
C HIS A 38 -4.38 -19.59 -19.06
N ILE A 39 -3.32 -20.39 -18.96
CA ILE A 39 -2.50 -20.46 -17.74
C ILE A 39 -1.07 -20.06 -18.11
N VAL A 40 -0.57 -18.99 -17.48
CA VAL A 40 0.79 -18.47 -17.66
C VAL A 40 1.55 -18.67 -16.36
N VAL A 41 2.49 -19.59 -16.41
CA VAL A 41 3.41 -19.88 -15.30
C VAL A 41 4.71 -19.13 -15.55
N VAL A 42 5.27 -18.53 -14.50
CA VAL A 42 6.61 -17.93 -14.57
C VAL A 42 7.52 -18.66 -13.60
N ASP A 43 8.44 -19.44 -14.13
CA ASP A 43 9.55 -20.01 -13.38
C ASP A 43 10.58 -18.92 -13.08
N ASP A 44 10.66 -18.51 -11.82
CA ASP A 44 11.56 -17.43 -11.38
C ASP A 44 12.97 -17.93 -11.06
N GLY A 45 13.51 -18.82 -11.92
CA GLY A 45 14.88 -19.33 -11.79
C GLY A 45 14.99 -20.50 -10.82
N SER A 46 14.07 -21.46 -10.89
CA SER A 46 14.11 -22.70 -10.12
C SER A 46 15.31 -23.55 -10.46
N ASP A 47 15.79 -24.34 -9.50
CA ASP A 47 16.86 -25.30 -9.73
C ASP A 47 16.40 -26.50 -10.59
N GLY A 48 17.37 -27.29 -11.11
CA GLY A 48 17.12 -28.30 -12.12
C GLY A 48 16.18 -29.44 -11.69
N ASP A 49 16.04 -29.72 -10.42
CA ASP A 49 15.12 -30.76 -9.93
C ASP A 49 13.68 -30.27 -9.85
N HIS A 50 13.47 -29.05 -9.39
CA HIS A 50 12.16 -28.41 -9.38
C HIS A 50 11.70 -28.01 -10.78
N GLY A 51 12.62 -27.65 -11.67
CA GLY A 51 12.34 -27.34 -13.08
C GLY A 51 11.59 -28.45 -13.84
N LYS A 52 11.79 -29.72 -13.44
CA LYS A 52 11.08 -30.87 -14.02
C LYS A 52 9.56 -30.82 -13.82
N LEU A 53 9.06 -30.15 -12.79
CA LEU A 53 7.63 -30.02 -12.53
C LEU A 53 6.94 -29.12 -13.56
N PHE A 54 7.62 -28.11 -14.07
CA PHE A 54 7.09 -27.27 -15.15
C PHE A 54 6.97 -28.05 -16.46
N GLU A 55 7.97 -28.89 -16.76
CA GLU A 55 7.91 -29.76 -17.95
C GLU A 55 6.78 -30.81 -17.82
N GLN A 56 6.57 -31.37 -16.61
CA GLN A 56 5.47 -32.30 -16.36
C GLN A 56 4.11 -31.60 -16.54
N ALA A 57 3.93 -30.40 -15.99
CA ALA A 57 2.71 -29.62 -16.15
C ALA A 57 2.43 -29.32 -17.64
N LYS A 58 3.45 -28.93 -18.41
CA LYS A 58 3.34 -28.64 -19.82
C LYS A 58 3.04 -29.90 -20.67
N ALA A 59 3.61 -31.05 -20.28
CA ALA A 59 3.32 -32.32 -20.92
C ALA A 59 1.88 -32.79 -20.69
N ALA A 60 1.36 -32.59 -19.47
CA ALA A 60 -0.03 -32.92 -19.10
C ALA A 60 -1.03 -31.94 -19.76
N HIS A 61 -0.68 -30.68 -19.84
CA HIS A 61 -1.53 -29.59 -20.33
C HIS A 61 -0.79 -28.71 -21.34
N PRO A 62 -0.77 -29.10 -22.64
CA PRO A 62 0.00 -28.42 -23.70
C PRO A 62 -0.37 -26.94 -23.93
N GLY A 63 -1.55 -26.49 -23.45
CA GLY A 63 -1.98 -25.09 -23.52
C GLY A 63 -1.33 -24.17 -22.50
N ILE A 64 -0.57 -24.71 -21.53
CA ILE A 64 0.10 -23.91 -20.51
C ILE A 64 1.32 -23.21 -21.11
N VAL A 65 1.44 -21.92 -20.84
CA VAL A 65 2.63 -21.15 -21.18
C VAL A 65 3.57 -21.12 -19.96
N VAL A 66 4.79 -21.56 -20.15
CA VAL A 66 5.84 -21.47 -19.12
C VAL A 66 6.90 -20.49 -19.59
N LEU A 67 7.08 -19.42 -18.82
CA LEU A 67 8.12 -18.40 -19.02
C LEU A 67 9.23 -18.64 -18.02
N HIS A 68 10.49 -18.56 -18.43
CA HIS A 68 11.63 -18.86 -17.57
C HIS A 68 12.50 -17.64 -17.33
N HIS A 69 12.86 -17.40 -16.08
CA HIS A 69 13.97 -16.52 -15.71
C HIS A 69 15.25 -17.34 -15.52
N GLY A 70 16.38 -16.87 -16.01
CA GLY A 70 17.66 -17.56 -15.83
C GLY A 70 18.19 -17.55 -14.38
N VAL A 71 17.64 -16.68 -13.54
CA VAL A 71 17.96 -16.54 -12.10
C VAL A 71 16.75 -16.01 -11.38
N ASN A 72 16.68 -16.20 -10.05
CA ASN A 72 15.64 -15.64 -9.21
C ASN A 72 15.67 -14.09 -9.25
N ARG A 73 14.63 -13.51 -9.83
CA ARG A 73 14.43 -12.06 -9.96
C ARG A 73 13.39 -11.50 -8.99
N GLY A 74 12.61 -12.39 -8.36
CA GLY A 74 11.59 -12.10 -7.38
C GLY A 74 10.16 -12.13 -7.93
N LYS A 75 9.20 -12.40 -7.03
CA LYS A 75 7.76 -12.55 -7.35
C LYS A 75 7.21 -11.35 -8.14
N GLY A 76 7.58 -10.12 -7.77
CA GLY A 76 7.15 -8.92 -8.47
C GLY A 76 7.62 -8.88 -9.92
N ARG A 77 8.86 -9.31 -10.20
CA ARG A 77 9.37 -9.42 -11.57
C ARG A 77 8.65 -10.51 -12.35
N ALA A 78 8.39 -11.64 -11.72
CA ALA A 78 7.65 -12.73 -12.35
C ALA A 78 6.23 -12.30 -12.75
N LEU A 79 5.52 -11.59 -11.85
CA LEU A 79 4.21 -11.00 -12.16
C LEU A 79 4.28 -10.02 -13.33
N LYS A 80 5.26 -9.12 -13.37
CA LYS A 80 5.44 -8.17 -14.47
C LYS A 80 5.73 -8.89 -15.80
N THR A 81 6.55 -9.94 -15.77
CA THR A 81 6.85 -10.76 -16.95
C THR A 81 5.58 -11.39 -17.49
N ALA A 82 4.74 -11.97 -16.62
CA ALA A 82 3.46 -12.53 -17.04
C ALA A 82 2.49 -11.47 -17.57
N PHE A 83 2.39 -10.30 -16.89
CA PHE A 83 1.50 -9.22 -17.35
C PHE A 83 1.90 -8.68 -18.73
N SER A 84 3.19 -8.48 -18.99
CA SER A 84 3.67 -8.10 -20.32
C SER A 84 3.32 -9.17 -21.35
N TYR A 85 3.59 -10.45 -21.03
CA TYR A 85 3.29 -11.56 -21.94
C TYR A 85 1.81 -11.63 -22.31
N VAL A 86 0.91 -11.59 -21.31
CA VAL A 86 -0.53 -11.62 -21.54
C VAL A 86 -0.98 -10.41 -22.36
N SER A 87 -0.52 -9.21 -22.03
CA SER A 87 -0.87 -7.99 -22.75
C SER A 87 -0.43 -8.01 -24.21
N GLU A 88 0.71 -8.63 -24.53
CA GLU A 88 1.28 -8.66 -25.87
C GLU A 88 0.75 -9.82 -26.73
N ASN A 89 0.44 -10.99 -26.10
CA ASN A 89 0.16 -12.22 -26.81
C ASN A 89 -1.29 -12.70 -26.68
N MET A 90 -2.09 -12.11 -25.79
CA MET A 90 -3.46 -12.53 -25.50
C MET A 90 -4.44 -11.33 -25.52
N PRO A 91 -4.65 -10.69 -26.68
CA PRO A 91 -5.42 -9.43 -26.78
C PRO A 91 -6.90 -9.58 -26.42
N ASP A 92 -7.45 -10.78 -26.49
CA ASP A 92 -8.87 -11.06 -26.21
C ASP A 92 -9.15 -11.31 -24.73
N ILE A 93 -8.11 -11.39 -23.88
CA ILE A 93 -8.25 -11.60 -22.45
C ILE A 93 -8.76 -10.33 -21.76
N LYS A 94 -9.85 -10.47 -21.01
CA LYS A 94 -10.46 -9.37 -20.25
C LYS A 94 -9.72 -9.05 -18.94
N GLY A 95 -8.95 -9.99 -18.42
CA GLY A 95 -8.16 -9.79 -17.22
C GLY A 95 -7.37 -11.02 -16.81
N VAL A 96 -6.53 -10.85 -15.82
CA VAL A 96 -5.73 -11.91 -15.23
C VAL A 96 -6.12 -12.18 -13.78
N ILE A 97 -5.92 -13.42 -13.34
CA ILE A 97 -6.02 -13.78 -11.93
C ILE A 97 -4.63 -14.24 -11.47
N THR A 98 -4.02 -13.51 -10.55
CA THR A 98 -2.77 -13.93 -9.92
C THR A 98 -3.06 -14.89 -8.77
N ILE A 99 -2.29 -15.96 -8.68
CA ILE A 99 -2.38 -16.96 -7.61
C ILE A 99 -0.99 -17.40 -7.17
N ASP A 100 -0.89 -18.01 -5.99
CA ASP A 100 0.31 -18.67 -5.51
C ASP A 100 0.28 -20.17 -5.84
N GLY A 101 1.45 -20.76 -6.07
CA GLY A 101 1.58 -22.18 -6.44
C GLY A 101 1.56 -23.17 -5.28
N ASP A 102 1.31 -22.70 -4.05
CA ASP A 102 1.36 -23.48 -2.81
C ASP A 102 0.04 -24.24 -2.49
N GLY A 103 -0.99 -24.06 -3.33
CA GLY A 103 -2.29 -24.70 -3.15
C GLY A 103 -3.17 -24.10 -2.06
N GLN A 104 -2.81 -22.93 -1.50
CA GLN A 104 -3.63 -22.25 -0.49
C GLN A 104 -4.87 -21.56 -1.07
N HIS A 105 -4.92 -21.35 -2.39
CA HIS A 105 -6.06 -20.78 -3.09
C HIS A 105 -6.92 -21.87 -3.72
N LEU A 106 -8.16 -22.06 -3.21
CA LEU A 106 -9.09 -23.02 -3.78
C LEU A 106 -9.55 -22.57 -5.17
N VAL A 107 -9.69 -23.51 -6.10
CA VAL A 107 -10.09 -23.22 -7.48
C VAL A 107 -11.44 -22.50 -7.56
N ASP A 108 -12.39 -22.86 -6.70
CA ASP A 108 -13.69 -22.18 -6.65
C ASP A 108 -13.59 -20.73 -6.21
N ASP A 109 -12.67 -20.39 -5.31
CA ASP A 109 -12.39 -19.01 -4.89
C ASP A 109 -11.72 -18.20 -6.02
N ILE A 110 -10.83 -18.85 -6.79
CA ILE A 110 -10.20 -18.26 -7.97
C ILE A 110 -11.27 -17.88 -9.01
N VAL A 111 -12.19 -18.82 -9.28
CA VAL A 111 -13.34 -18.58 -10.17
C VAL A 111 -14.21 -17.43 -9.67
N ALA A 112 -14.55 -17.42 -8.37
CA ALA A 112 -15.38 -16.38 -7.78
C ALA A 112 -14.76 -14.98 -7.89
N CYS A 113 -13.42 -14.87 -7.73
CA CYS A 113 -12.70 -13.62 -7.94
C CYS A 113 -12.77 -13.16 -9.41
N GLY A 114 -12.59 -14.06 -10.37
CA GLY A 114 -12.67 -13.74 -11.78
C GLY A 114 -14.08 -13.32 -12.22
N GLU A 115 -15.09 -14.08 -11.84
CA GLU A 115 -16.49 -13.75 -12.13
C GLU A 115 -16.90 -12.39 -11.54
N ARG A 116 -16.42 -12.10 -10.33
CA ARG A 116 -16.69 -10.82 -9.69
C ARG A 116 -15.99 -9.67 -10.42
N MET A 117 -14.74 -9.83 -10.81
CA MET A 117 -14.01 -8.81 -11.57
C MET A 117 -14.71 -8.44 -12.87
N LEU A 118 -15.24 -9.42 -13.59
CA LEU A 118 -15.98 -9.16 -14.82
C LEU A 118 -17.32 -8.43 -14.63
N LYS A 119 -17.88 -8.48 -13.40
CA LYS A 119 -19.11 -7.76 -13.02
C LYS A 119 -18.82 -6.38 -12.43
N GLU A 120 -17.62 -6.16 -11.91
CA GLU A 120 -17.21 -4.89 -11.28
C GLU A 120 -16.51 -4.03 -12.32
N ASP A 121 -17.13 -2.92 -12.72
CA ASP A 121 -16.60 -2.03 -13.77
C ASP A 121 -15.25 -1.43 -13.39
N GLY A 122 -14.19 -1.83 -14.08
CA GLY A 122 -12.83 -1.31 -13.92
C GLY A 122 -12.22 -1.46 -12.51
N LYS A 123 -12.68 -2.42 -11.69
CA LYS A 123 -12.11 -2.66 -10.37
C LYS A 123 -11.24 -3.91 -10.33
N VAL A 124 -10.17 -3.83 -9.54
CA VAL A 124 -9.40 -5.00 -9.15
C VAL A 124 -10.13 -5.75 -8.04
N VAL A 125 -10.29 -7.05 -8.15
CA VAL A 125 -10.87 -7.88 -7.10
C VAL A 125 -9.76 -8.56 -6.30
N LEU A 126 -9.85 -8.45 -4.98
CA LEU A 126 -8.90 -9.05 -4.03
C LEU A 126 -9.59 -10.19 -3.30
N GLY A 127 -9.02 -11.39 -3.37
CA GLY A 127 -9.47 -12.53 -2.57
C GLY A 127 -9.04 -12.34 -1.13
N CYS A 128 -9.99 -12.11 -0.22
CA CYS A 128 -9.70 -11.76 1.16
C CYS A 128 -10.03 -12.90 2.11
N ARG A 129 -9.03 -13.35 2.88
CA ARG A 129 -9.17 -14.39 3.90
C ARG A 129 -9.95 -13.87 5.10
N ASP A 130 -10.74 -14.76 5.74
CA ASP A 130 -11.38 -14.45 7.02
C ASP A 130 -10.42 -14.74 8.19
N PHE A 131 -9.79 -13.71 8.72
CA PHE A 131 -8.91 -13.82 9.89
C PHE A 131 -9.66 -14.05 11.22
N ASN A 132 -10.99 -14.09 11.22
CA ASN A 132 -11.78 -14.47 12.40
C ASN A 132 -12.24 -15.93 12.34
N ALA A 133 -11.93 -16.66 11.26
CA ALA A 133 -12.26 -18.07 11.11
C ALA A 133 -11.53 -18.93 12.17
N PRO A 134 -12.14 -20.05 12.63
CA PRO A 134 -11.49 -20.98 13.54
C PRO A 134 -10.18 -21.53 12.93
N GLY A 135 -9.16 -21.69 13.78
CA GLY A 135 -7.88 -22.26 13.36
C GLY A 135 -6.86 -21.25 12.79
N VAL A 136 -7.22 -19.97 12.62
CA VAL A 136 -6.29 -18.94 12.18
C VAL A 136 -5.26 -18.64 13.28
N PRO A 137 -3.95 -18.73 13.01
CA PRO A 137 -2.93 -18.46 14.01
C PRO A 137 -3.01 -17.04 14.56
N PRO A 138 -2.89 -16.84 15.90
CA PRO A 138 -2.97 -15.51 16.52
C PRO A 138 -1.96 -14.51 15.95
N ARG A 139 -0.78 -15.00 15.55
CA ARG A 139 0.27 -14.16 14.92
C ARG A 139 -0.20 -13.59 13.57
N SER A 140 -0.85 -14.41 12.74
CA SER A 140 -1.40 -13.98 11.45
C SER A 140 -2.52 -12.96 11.63
N ILE A 141 -3.41 -13.18 12.62
CA ILE A 141 -4.48 -12.23 12.98
C ILE A 141 -3.87 -10.88 13.40
N ALA A 142 -2.89 -10.90 14.32
CA ALA A 142 -2.25 -9.68 14.80
C ALA A 142 -1.51 -8.94 13.69
N GLY A 143 -0.75 -9.67 12.86
CA GLY A 143 -0.01 -9.13 11.72
C GLY A 143 -0.93 -8.45 10.71
N ASN A 144 -1.96 -9.14 10.24
CA ASN A 144 -2.91 -8.56 9.28
C ASN A 144 -3.67 -7.37 9.86
N LYS A 145 -4.20 -7.47 11.09
CA LYS A 145 -4.89 -6.34 11.75
C LYS A 145 -3.99 -5.11 11.88
N THR A 146 -2.72 -5.31 12.21
CA THR A 146 -1.75 -4.20 12.31
C THR A 146 -1.51 -3.57 10.95
N THR A 147 -1.23 -4.37 9.93
CA THR A 147 -0.97 -3.89 8.56
C THR A 147 -2.22 -3.21 7.99
N ALA A 148 -3.41 -3.78 8.14
CA ALA A 148 -4.66 -3.18 7.70
C ALA A 148 -4.94 -1.82 8.37
N ARG A 149 -4.65 -1.68 9.67
CA ARG A 149 -4.72 -0.39 10.38
C ARG A 149 -3.72 0.62 9.83
N LEU A 150 -2.49 0.20 9.56
CA LEU A 150 -1.46 1.05 8.96
C LEU A 150 -1.87 1.51 7.55
N PHE A 151 -2.38 0.61 6.70
CA PHE A 151 -2.90 0.97 5.38
C PHE A 151 -4.02 2.01 5.49
N ARG A 152 -4.93 1.83 6.44
CA ARG A 152 -6.02 2.77 6.69
C ARG A 152 -5.50 4.13 7.18
N ILE A 153 -4.58 4.14 8.14
CA ILE A 153 -4.04 5.37 8.74
C ILE A 153 -3.09 6.08 7.78
N CYS A 154 -2.10 5.37 7.22
CA CYS A 154 -1.04 5.98 6.42
C CYS A 154 -1.50 6.31 4.99
N TYR A 155 -2.36 5.48 4.40
CA TYR A 155 -2.74 5.60 3.00
C TYR A 155 -4.24 5.80 2.77
N GLY A 156 -5.09 5.65 3.81
CA GLY A 156 -6.55 5.74 3.69
C GLY A 156 -7.13 4.63 2.81
N ILE A 157 -6.47 3.47 2.78
CA ILE A 157 -6.92 2.27 2.09
C ILE A 157 -7.56 1.37 3.13
N LYS A 158 -8.83 1.01 2.93
CA LYS A 158 -9.57 0.10 3.82
C LYS A 158 -9.59 -1.27 3.16
N LEU A 159 -8.83 -2.21 3.71
CA LEU A 159 -8.74 -3.60 3.28
C LEU A 159 -8.87 -4.51 4.48
N SER A 160 -9.52 -5.67 4.31
CA SER A 160 -9.58 -6.72 5.32
C SER A 160 -8.36 -7.63 5.29
N ASP A 161 -7.80 -7.87 4.09
CA ASP A 161 -6.57 -8.62 3.86
C ASP A 161 -5.63 -7.84 2.95
N THR A 162 -4.49 -7.40 3.49
CA THR A 162 -3.49 -6.60 2.75
C THR A 162 -2.40 -7.45 2.11
N GLN A 163 -2.40 -8.76 2.37
CA GLN A 163 -1.31 -9.67 2.03
C GLN A 163 -1.74 -10.78 1.05
N THR A 164 -2.96 -10.69 0.50
CA THR A 164 -3.44 -11.70 -0.43
C THR A 164 -2.69 -11.67 -1.76
N GLY A 165 -2.27 -12.84 -2.24
CA GLY A 165 -1.73 -13.05 -3.59
C GLY A 165 -2.83 -13.28 -4.63
N LEU A 166 -4.05 -13.67 -4.20
CA LEU A 166 -5.18 -13.89 -5.10
C LEU A 166 -5.82 -12.55 -5.50
N ARG A 167 -5.57 -12.14 -6.74
CA ARG A 167 -6.06 -10.86 -7.29
C ARG A 167 -6.57 -11.06 -8.71
N ALA A 168 -7.80 -10.66 -8.98
CA ALA A 168 -8.30 -10.59 -10.34
C ALA A 168 -8.20 -9.13 -10.84
N ILE A 169 -7.44 -8.94 -11.93
CA ILE A 169 -6.96 -7.65 -12.43
C ILE A 169 -7.46 -7.46 -13.86
N PRO A 170 -8.25 -6.41 -14.17
CA PRO A 170 -8.64 -6.09 -15.54
C PRO A 170 -7.44 -5.89 -16.48
N ALA A 171 -7.55 -6.32 -17.72
CA ALA A 171 -6.47 -6.30 -18.70
C ALA A 171 -5.89 -4.89 -18.94
N GLU A 172 -6.72 -3.85 -18.85
CA GLU A 172 -6.31 -2.45 -19.01
C GLU A 172 -5.25 -1.98 -18.01
N TYR A 173 -5.13 -2.66 -16.84
CA TYR A 173 -4.17 -2.30 -15.81
C TYR A 173 -2.85 -3.07 -15.88
N LEU A 174 -2.72 -4.09 -16.73
CA LEU A 174 -1.53 -4.95 -16.79
C LEU A 174 -0.27 -4.14 -17.11
N MET A 175 -0.28 -3.37 -18.21
CA MET A 175 0.87 -2.55 -18.59
C MET A 175 1.16 -1.41 -17.60
N PRO A 176 0.16 -0.64 -17.12
CA PRO A 176 0.36 0.29 -15.99
C PRO A 176 1.02 -0.36 -14.77
N PHE A 177 0.65 -1.60 -14.44
CA PHE A 177 1.21 -2.31 -13.30
C PHE A 177 2.65 -2.79 -13.53
N CYS A 178 3.05 -3.09 -14.77
CA CYS A 178 4.45 -3.37 -15.09
C CYS A 178 5.40 -2.20 -14.75
N GLY A 179 4.90 -0.96 -14.77
CA GLY A 179 5.65 0.24 -14.41
C GLY A 179 5.78 0.52 -12.90
N ILE A 180 5.14 -0.28 -12.04
CA ILE A 180 5.20 -0.11 -10.58
C ILE A 180 6.56 -0.61 -10.06
N GLU A 181 7.17 0.14 -9.15
CA GLU A 181 8.43 -0.24 -8.49
C GLU A 181 8.26 -1.49 -7.61
N GLY A 182 9.36 -2.22 -7.43
CA GLY A 182 9.43 -3.47 -6.65
C GLY A 182 9.57 -4.69 -7.55
N GLU A 183 10.45 -5.60 -7.13
CA GLU A 183 10.77 -6.81 -7.89
C GLU A 183 10.43 -8.09 -7.11
N ARG A 184 10.27 -7.95 -5.77
CA ARG A 184 10.00 -9.08 -4.86
C ARG A 184 8.60 -8.95 -4.25
N PHE A 185 8.40 -9.36 -3.01
CA PHE A 185 7.10 -9.33 -2.32
C PHE A 185 6.54 -7.92 -2.10
N GLU A 186 7.43 -6.91 -1.97
CA GLU A 186 7.03 -5.50 -1.85
C GLU A 186 6.23 -5.00 -3.05
N TYR A 187 6.35 -5.64 -4.20
CA TYR A 187 5.60 -5.27 -5.41
C TYR A 187 4.08 -5.35 -5.19
N GLU A 188 3.60 -6.38 -4.51
CA GLU A 188 2.17 -6.55 -4.23
C GLU A 188 1.62 -5.44 -3.31
N THR A 189 2.44 -5.02 -2.35
CA THR A 189 2.15 -3.86 -1.50
C THR A 189 2.16 -2.57 -2.32
N ASN A 190 3.17 -2.38 -3.17
CA ASN A 190 3.27 -1.21 -4.04
C ASN A 190 2.11 -1.14 -5.04
N MET A 191 1.62 -2.28 -5.52
CA MET A 191 0.44 -2.35 -6.39
C MET A 191 -0.78 -1.75 -5.68
N LEU A 192 -1.09 -2.14 -4.43
CA LEU A 192 -2.21 -1.60 -3.65
C LEU A 192 -2.09 -0.08 -3.44
N LEU A 193 -0.86 0.40 -3.16
CA LEU A 193 -0.60 1.83 -2.97
C LEU A 193 -0.78 2.62 -4.27
N ASN A 194 -0.30 2.08 -5.40
CA ASN A 194 -0.39 2.74 -6.69
C ASN A 194 -1.81 2.69 -7.27
N MET A 195 -2.59 1.64 -7.02
CA MET A 195 -4.02 1.62 -7.38
C MET A 195 -4.75 2.85 -6.86
N LYS A 196 -4.55 3.23 -5.59
CA LYS A 196 -5.13 4.45 -5.04
C LYS A 196 -4.63 5.72 -5.73
N ARG A 197 -3.34 5.80 -6.06
CA ARG A 197 -2.74 6.94 -6.80
C ARG A 197 -3.31 7.08 -8.21
N MET A 198 -3.54 5.94 -8.87
CA MET A 198 -4.12 5.87 -10.21
C MET A 198 -5.65 6.06 -10.22
N GLY A 199 -6.30 6.06 -9.06
CA GLY A 199 -7.76 6.14 -8.95
C GLY A 199 -8.47 4.83 -9.27
N ILE A 200 -7.73 3.71 -9.30
CA ILE A 200 -8.27 2.36 -9.55
C ILE A 200 -9.00 1.90 -8.29
N GLY A 201 -10.28 1.55 -8.44
CA GLY A 201 -11.08 0.95 -7.37
C GLY A 201 -10.72 -0.51 -7.14
N PHE A 202 -11.08 -1.02 -5.97
CA PHE A 202 -11.01 -2.47 -5.70
C PHE A 202 -12.27 -2.96 -5.00
N ALA A 203 -12.55 -4.25 -5.14
CA ALA A 203 -13.59 -4.97 -4.42
C ALA A 203 -12.96 -6.16 -3.68
N GLU A 204 -13.51 -6.53 -2.53
CA GLU A 204 -13.03 -7.65 -1.74
C GLU A 204 -13.95 -8.85 -1.94
N GLN A 205 -13.40 -9.99 -2.38
CA GLN A 205 -14.09 -11.27 -2.47
C GLN A 205 -13.68 -12.13 -1.29
N PRO A 206 -14.60 -12.49 -0.38
CA PRO A 206 -14.30 -13.47 0.65
C PRO A 206 -13.85 -14.80 0.04
N ILE A 207 -12.77 -15.36 0.55
CA ILE A 207 -12.24 -16.66 0.13
C ILE A 207 -12.04 -17.58 1.33
N THR A 208 -11.97 -18.86 1.05
CA THR A 208 -11.67 -19.89 2.04
C THR A 208 -10.24 -19.72 2.55
N THR A 209 -10.05 -19.74 3.86
CA THR A 209 -8.74 -19.64 4.46
C THR A 209 -8.17 -21.03 4.68
N VAL A 210 -7.20 -21.42 3.88
CA VAL A 210 -6.49 -22.69 4.01
C VAL A 210 -5.18 -22.44 4.74
N TYR A 211 -4.98 -23.09 5.89
CA TYR A 211 -3.70 -23.13 6.60
C TYR A 211 -3.17 -24.55 6.58
N ASP A 212 -1.96 -24.71 6.07
CA ASP A 212 -1.20 -25.96 6.18
C ASP A 212 -0.36 -25.91 7.46
N PRO A 213 -0.62 -26.76 8.45
CA PRO A 213 0.14 -26.77 9.71
C PRO A 213 1.62 -27.13 9.53
N GLU A 214 1.96 -27.85 8.45
CA GLU A 214 3.32 -28.31 8.18
C GLU A 214 4.15 -27.31 7.36
N ASP A 215 3.49 -26.40 6.64
CA ASP A 215 4.14 -25.42 5.74
C ASP A 215 4.00 -23.98 6.25
N TYR A 216 4.58 -23.72 7.45
CA TYR A 216 4.50 -22.40 8.09
C TYR A 216 5.56 -21.42 7.58
N SER A 217 6.07 -21.62 6.37
CA SER A 217 7.02 -20.70 5.73
C SER A 217 6.30 -19.49 5.14
N SER A 218 5.78 -18.62 6.01
CA SER A 218 5.39 -17.28 5.56
C SER A 218 6.65 -16.53 5.13
N HIS A 219 6.84 -16.36 3.84
CA HIS A 219 7.91 -15.52 3.26
C HIS A 219 7.66 -14.01 3.51
N TYR A 220 6.63 -13.67 4.29
CA TYR A 220 6.32 -12.32 4.71
C TYR A 220 7.33 -11.82 5.74
N ASP A 221 8.17 -10.87 5.34
CA ASP A 221 9.05 -10.14 6.26
C ASP A 221 8.28 -8.93 6.83
N ALA A 222 7.61 -9.18 7.98
CA ALA A 222 6.81 -8.16 8.66
C ALA A 222 7.59 -6.86 8.91
N VAL A 223 8.91 -6.91 9.03
CA VAL A 223 9.76 -5.75 9.28
C VAL A 223 9.97 -4.95 7.99
N LYS A 224 10.33 -5.62 6.87
CA LYS A 224 10.58 -4.95 5.59
C LYS A 224 9.32 -4.34 4.99
N ASP A 225 8.22 -5.09 5.01
CA ASP A 225 6.95 -4.61 4.46
C ASP A 225 6.34 -3.51 5.32
N SER A 226 6.46 -3.61 6.66
CA SER A 226 6.10 -2.53 7.56
C SER A 226 6.96 -1.28 7.35
N TRP A 227 8.27 -1.43 7.05
CA TRP A 227 9.15 -0.29 6.78
C TRP A 227 8.69 0.53 5.58
N LEU A 228 8.26 -0.12 4.51
CA LEU A 228 7.73 0.59 3.33
C LEU A 228 6.50 1.43 3.68
N ILE A 229 5.62 0.88 4.53
CA ILE A 229 4.43 1.58 5.02
C ILE A 229 4.81 2.74 5.94
N PHE A 230 5.77 2.53 6.84
CA PHE A 230 6.24 3.56 7.78
C PHE A 230 7.06 4.66 7.11
N LYS A 231 7.70 4.41 5.98
CA LYS A 231 8.57 5.38 5.29
C LYS A 231 7.90 6.74 5.08
N VAL A 232 6.64 6.77 4.66
CA VAL A 232 5.90 8.02 4.42
C VAL A 232 5.57 8.73 5.72
N MET A 233 5.10 8.00 6.75
CA MET A 233 4.87 8.59 8.08
C MET A 233 6.16 9.08 8.72
N PHE A 234 7.24 8.31 8.59
CA PHE A 234 8.55 8.68 9.10
C PHE A 234 9.12 9.90 8.39
N GLY A 235 8.94 9.98 7.06
CA GLY A 235 9.27 11.18 6.28
C GLY A 235 8.49 12.41 6.76
N PHE A 236 7.20 12.26 7.06
CA PHE A 236 6.37 13.33 7.61
C PHE A 236 6.84 13.76 9.02
N LEU A 237 7.22 12.81 9.86
CA LEU A 237 7.78 13.09 11.19
C LEU A 237 9.12 13.83 11.07
N ILE A 238 10.03 13.37 10.22
CA ILE A 238 11.33 14.04 9.99
C ILE A 238 11.12 15.46 9.46
N SER A 239 10.22 15.64 8.51
CA SER A 239 9.86 16.96 7.98
C SER A 239 9.36 17.89 9.10
N SER A 240 8.53 17.39 10.00
CA SER A 240 8.00 18.16 11.15
C SER A 240 9.10 18.51 12.15
N LEU A 241 9.98 17.57 12.49
CA LEU A 241 11.13 17.81 13.38
C LEU A 241 12.14 18.78 12.76
N GLY A 242 12.44 18.63 11.49
CA GLY A 242 13.31 19.55 10.74
C GLY A 242 12.75 20.97 10.71
N SER A 243 11.46 21.10 10.51
CA SER A 243 10.76 22.39 10.57
C SER A 243 10.85 23.02 11.96
N THR A 244 10.72 22.23 13.02
CA THR A 244 10.89 22.74 14.40
C THR A 244 12.31 23.21 14.64
N LEU A 245 13.31 22.50 14.14
CA LEU A 245 14.71 22.93 14.26
C LEU A 245 14.97 24.25 13.50
N ILE A 246 14.41 24.40 12.32
CA ILE A 246 14.47 25.65 11.55
C ILE A 246 13.80 26.79 12.34
N ASP A 247 12.63 26.55 12.90
CA ASP A 247 11.88 27.54 13.71
C ASP A 247 12.73 28.07 14.87
N LEU A 248 13.28 27.18 15.68
CA LEU A 248 14.13 27.52 16.82
C LEU A 248 15.41 28.23 16.41
N THR A 249 16.06 27.76 15.34
CA THR A 249 17.31 28.35 14.84
C THR A 249 17.08 29.77 14.33
N VAL A 250 16.04 29.96 13.50
CA VAL A 250 15.71 31.28 12.96
C VAL A 250 15.30 32.24 14.09
N PHE A 251 14.47 31.77 15.03
CA PHE A 251 14.09 32.57 16.19
C PHE A 251 15.32 33.04 16.97
N TYR A 252 16.24 32.12 17.30
CA TYR A 252 17.48 32.44 18.02
C TYR A 252 18.34 33.47 17.25
N LEU A 253 18.55 33.27 15.96
CA LEU A 253 19.33 34.18 15.12
C LEU A 253 18.68 35.58 15.05
N MET A 254 17.38 35.63 14.84
CA MET A 254 16.63 36.89 14.83
C MET A 254 16.76 37.65 16.17
N MET A 255 16.59 36.97 17.31
CA MET A 255 16.77 37.57 18.62
C MET A 255 18.22 38.03 18.85
N ARG A 256 19.21 37.22 18.41
CA ARG A 256 20.64 37.51 18.60
C ARG A 256 21.13 38.72 17.79
N PHE A 257 20.68 38.84 16.55
CA PHE A 257 21.21 39.85 15.60
C PHE A 257 20.28 41.06 15.44
N PHE A 258 18.99 40.90 15.60
CA PHE A 258 18.01 41.96 15.36
C PHE A 258 17.19 42.32 16.57
N GLY A 259 17.30 41.59 17.69
CA GLY A 259 16.48 41.80 18.90
C GLY A 259 16.62 43.23 19.47
N ALA A 260 17.83 43.75 19.50
CA ALA A 260 18.09 45.11 20.00
C ALA A 260 17.45 46.19 19.11
N ALA A 261 17.49 46.01 17.79
CA ALA A 261 16.89 46.92 16.82
C ALA A 261 15.37 46.92 16.83
N ALA A 262 14.76 45.71 17.06
CA ALA A 262 13.30 45.53 17.10
C ALA A 262 12.66 45.97 18.43
N GLY A 263 13.45 46.19 19.50
CA GLY A 263 13.00 46.68 20.79
C GLY A 263 11.89 45.81 21.40
N LYS A 264 10.81 46.42 21.86
CA LYS A 264 9.66 45.74 22.49
C LYS A 264 8.91 44.76 21.58
N TYR A 265 9.15 44.81 20.28
CA TYR A 265 8.53 43.89 19.28
C TYR A 265 9.46 42.74 18.86
N ALA A 266 10.65 42.65 19.44
CA ALA A 266 11.67 41.67 19.04
C ALA A 266 11.17 40.25 19.04
N GLU A 267 10.50 39.80 20.13
CA GLU A 267 9.99 38.45 20.23
C GLU A 267 8.87 38.17 19.22
N LEU A 268 7.95 39.12 19.03
CA LEU A 268 6.85 38.99 18.08
C LEU A 268 7.35 38.87 16.64
N ILE A 269 8.26 39.76 16.24
CA ILE A 269 8.83 39.77 14.88
C ILE A 269 9.66 38.49 14.65
N SER A 270 10.52 38.14 15.61
CA SER A 270 11.33 36.91 15.53
C SER A 270 10.49 35.65 15.41
N THR A 271 9.42 35.55 16.19
CA THR A 271 8.47 34.42 16.10
C THR A 271 7.76 34.39 14.76
N ALA A 272 7.27 35.53 14.26
CA ALA A 272 6.57 35.61 12.98
C ALA A 272 7.47 35.19 11.80
N VAL A 273 8.73 35.67 11.78
CA VAL A 273 9.70 35.31 10.73
C VAL A 273 10.07 33.82 10.84
N ALA A 274 10.36 33.33 12.03
CA ALA A 274 10.68 31.92 12.27
C ALA A 274 9.54 31.00 11.79
N ARG A 275 8.31 31.31 12.15
CA ARG A 275 7.13 30.55 11.73
C ARG A 275 6.89 30.60 10.23
N ALA A 276 7.07 31.75 9.60
CA ALA A 276 6.92 31.85 8.14
C ALA A 276 7.93 30.97 7.41
N LEU A 277 9.20 31.01 7.81
CA LEU A 277 10.25 30.22 7.16
C LEU A 277 10.14 28.72 7.46
N SER A 278 9.89 28.35 8.72
CA SER A 278 9.76 26.95 9.13
C SER A 278 8.53 26.27 8.49
N SER A 279 7.38 26.97 8.46
CA SER A 279 6.17 26.43 7.82
C SER A 279 6.33 26.28 6.29
N PHE A 280 7.03 27.22 5.66
CA PHE A 280 7.31 27.13 4.23
C PHE A 280 8.28 25.98 3.91
N ALA A 281 9.31 25.78 4.74
CA ALA A 281 10.21 24.63 4.61
C ALA A 281 9.47 23.30 4.81
N ASN A 282 8.59 23.21 5.83
CA ASN A 282 7.76 22.04 6.07
C ASN A 282 6.83 21.75 4.90
N PHE A 283 6.17 22.77 4.36
CA PHE A 283 5.33 22.62 3.17
C PHE A 283 6.12 22.03 2.00
N ASN A 284 7.30 22.57 1.69
CA ASN A 284 8.11 22.09 0.56
C ASN A 284 8.61 20.66 0.77
N ALA A 285 9.07 20.32 1.98
CA ALA A 285 9.47 18.96 2.31
C ALA A 285 8.30 17.96 2.16
N ASN A 286 7.12 18.32 2.67
CA ASN A 286 5.93 17.49 2.53
C ASN A 286 5.45 17.40 1.09
N ASN A 287 5.45 18.50 0.34
CA ASN A 287 5.00 18.55 -1.04
C ASN A 287 5.89 17.71 -1.98
N SER A 288 7.21 17.79 -1.84
CA SER A 288 8.15 17.18 -2.80
C SER A 288 8.67 15.80 -2.36
N VAL A 289 8.90 15.59 -1.05
CA VAL A 289 9.54 14.37 -0.55
C VAL A 289 8.55 13.40 0.07
N VAL A 290 7.62 13.90 0.92
CA VAL A 290 6.71 13.02 1.66
C VAL A 290 5.54 12.56 0.81
N PHE A 291 4.88 13.49 0.12
CA PHE A 291 3.67 13.21 -0.67
C PHE A 291 3.92 13.21 -2.19
N GLU A 292 5.13 13.50 -2.64
CA GLU A 292 5.56 13.49 -4.05
C GLU A 292 4.54 14.16 -4.99
N ASN A 293 4.02 15.31 -4.56
CA ASN A 293 2.98 16.02 -5.29
C ASN A 293 3.56 16.73 -6.51
N LYS A 294 3.35 16.18 -7.71
CA LYS A 294 3.86 16.72 -8.98
C LYS A 294 2.95 17.80 -9.60
N ARG A 295 1.76 18.06 -9.04
CA ARG A 295 0.75 18.94 -9.65
C ARG A 295 0.18 19.93 -8.63
N GLY A 296 -0.10 21.16 -9.10
CA GLY A 296 -0.88 22.12 -8.34
C GLY A 296 -0.21 22.77 -7.13
N TYR A 297 1.09 23.08 -7.21
CA TYR A 297 1.87 23.70 -6.11
C TYR A 297 1.15 24.88 -5.42
N LYS A 298 0.65 25.87 -6.17
CA LYS A 298 -0.06 27.03 -5.61
C LYS A 298 -1.31 26.62 -4.83
N ARG A 299 -2.10 25.69 -5.38
CA ARG A 299 -3.31 25.18 -4.73
C ARG A 299 -2.97 24.41 -3.44
N ALA A 300 -1.93 23.59 -3.47
CA ALA A 300 -1.46 22.88 -2.30
C ALA A 300 -0.96 23.83 -1.21
N LEU A 301 -0.23 24.89 -1.58
CA LEU A 301 0.26 25.91 -0.66
C LEU A 301 -0.89 26.63 0.06
N VAL A 302 -1.90 27.08 -0.67
CA VAL A 302 -3.07 27.72 -0.06
C VAL A 302 -3.78 26.77 0.90
N ARG A 303 -4.05 25.52 0.48
CA ARG A 303 -4.69 24.52 1.33
C ARG A 303 -3.86 24.19 2.58
N TYR A 304 -2.54 24.14 2.44
CA TYR A 304 -1.65 23.91 3.56
C TYR A 304 -1.80 24.99 4.64
N TYR A 305 -1.79 26.27 4.27
CA TYR A 305 -1.97 27.35 5.23
C TYR A 305 -3.42 27.44 5.78
N CYS A 306 -4.43 27.09 4.97
CA CYS A 306 -5.79 26.92 5.44
C CYS A 306 -5.95 25.80 6.49
N LEU A 307 -5.04 24.83 6.52
CA LEU A 307 -5.00 23.80 7.56
C LEU A 307 -4.17 24.25 8.78
N CYS A 308 -2.96 24.75 8.56
CA CYS A 308 -2.01 25.06 9.64
C CYS A 308 -2.51 26.13 10.60
N ILE A 309 -3.14 27.18 10.08
CA ILE A 309 -3.62 28.29 10.93
C ILE A 309 -4.75 27.83 11.88
N PRO A 310 -5.84 27.20 11.40
CA PRO A 310 -6.86 26.65 12.29
C PRO A 310 -6.31 25.58 13.25
N GLN A 311 -5.40 24.72 12.80
CA GLN A 311 -4.80 23.69 13.66
C GLN A 311 -4.07 24.31 14.87
N MET A 312 -3.34 25.38 14.66
CA MET A 312 -2.66 26.11 15.75
C MET A 312 -3.67 26.65 16.77
N LEU A 313 -4.79 27.22 16.30
CA LEU A 313 -5.84 27.73 17.19
C LEU A 313 -6.55 26.61 17.94
N VAL A 314 -6.82 25.48 17.27
CA VAL A 314 -7.42 24.29 17.89
C VAL A 314 -6.50 23.71 18.96
N SER A 315 -5.18 23.59 18.70
CA SER A 315 -4.21 23.14 19.69
C SER A 315 -4.26 24.02 20.95
N ALA A 316 -4.15 25.33 20.78
CA ALA A 316 -4.19 26.26 21.90
C ALA A 316 -5.51 26.18 22.69
N GLY A 317 -6.64 26.14 21.97
CA GLY A 317 -7.98 26.02 22.58
C GLY A 317 -8.16 24.73 23.38
N LEU A 318 -7.76 23.57 22.81
CA LEU A 318 -7.86 22.28 23.48
C LEU A 318 -6.98 22.23 24.74
N VAL A 319 -5.73 22.68 24.66
CA VAL A 319 -4.83 22.72 25.83
C VAL A 319 -5.42 23.59 26.94
N THR A 320 -5.93 24.77 26.60
CA THR A 320 -6.56 25.66 27.56
C THR A 320 -7.80 25.05 28.20
N LEU A 321 -8.66 24.42 27.38
CA LEU A 321 -9.87 23.77 27.86
C LEU A 321 -9.56 22.62 28.81
N ILE A 322 -8.64 21.72 28.42
CA ILE A 322 -8.27 20.56 29.23
C ILE A 322 -7.65 21.01 30.57
N ASN A 323 -6.73 22.00 30.55
CA ASN A 323 -6.16 22.52 31.77
C ASN A 323 -7.22 23.13 32.71
N ARG A 324 -8.22 23.83 32.17
CA ARG A 324 -9.36 24.36 32.97
C ARG A 324 -10.21 23.24 33.55
N LEU A 325 -10.58 22.22 32.76
CA LEU A 325 -11.38 21.09 33.22
C LEU A 325 -10.71 20.27 34.31
N LEU A 326 -9.38 20.14 34.25
CA LEU A 326 -8.60 19.44 35.27
C LEU A 326 -8.20 20.36 36.45
N SER A 327 -8.63 21.63 36.45
CA SER A 327 -8.20 22.64 37.44
C SER A 327 -6.67 22.68 37.62
N ASN A 328 -5.94 22.44 36.53
CA ASN A 328 -4.50 22.27 36.56
C ASN A 328 -3.77 23.61 36.45
N SER A 329 -2.90 23.86 37.42
CA SER A 329 -1.97 25.02 37.46
C SER A 329 -0.50 24.61 37.40
N VAL A 330 -0.21 23.31 37.32
CA VAL A 330 1.15 22.76 37.31
C VAL A 330 1.75 22.81 35.92
N PRO A 331 2.85 23.54 35.66
CA PRO A 331 3.40 23.72 34.32
C PRO A 331 3.78 22.41 33.61
N ILE A 332 4.32 21.43 34.34
CA ILE A 332 4.71 20.12 33.75
C ILE A 332 3.50 19.36 33.24
N ILE A 333 2.37 19.39 33.97
CA ILE A 333 1.13 18.73 33.55
C ILE A 333 0.57 19.43 32.30
N ALA A 334 0.58 20.75 32.26
CA ALA A 334 0.16 21.53 31.09
C ALA A 334 1.02 21.18 29.83
N THR A 335 2.33 20.98 30.04
CA THR A 335 3.25 20.56 28.96
C THR A 335 2.93 19.16 28.46
N LEU A 336 2.64 18.21 29.35
CA LEU A 336 2.24 16.86 28.98
C LEU A 336 0.89 16.83 28.23
N ILE A 337 -0.07 17.63 28.68
CA ILE A 337 -1.36 17.81 27.99
C ILE A 337 -1.12 18.35 26.57
N LYS A 338 -0.29 19.40 26.43
CA LYS A 338 0.05 19.96 25.13
C LYS A 338 0.69 18.90 24.22
N PHE A 339 1.65 18.13 24.72
CA PHE A 339 2.30 17.07 23.98
C PHE A 339 1.30 16.02 23.48
N ALA A 340 0.37 15.56 24.33
CA ALA A 340 -0.66 14.61 23.95
C ALA A 340 -1.61 15.18 22.88
N VAL A 341 -2.05 16.44 23.03
CA VAL A 341 -2.87 17.14 22.04
C VAL A 341 -2.14 17.25 20.70
N ASP A 342 -0.87 17.66 20.73
CA ASP A 342 -0.08 17.83 19.50
C ASP A 342 0.17 16.49 18.78
N ILE A 343 0.35 15.37 19.50
CA ILE A 343 0.40 14.02 18.90
C ILE A 343 -0.92 13.68 18.20
N CYS A 344 -2.06 13.90 18.84
CA CYS A 344 -3.36 13.66 18.19
C CYS A 344 -3.53 14.52 16.94
N LEU A 345 -3.20 15.79 17.02
CA LEU A 345 -3.27 16.72 15.90
C LEU A 345 -2.28 16.39 14.79
N PHE A 346 -1.11 15.82 15.10
CA PHE A 346 -0.14 15.35 14.12
C PHE A 346 -0.77 14.27 13.22
N PHE A 347 -1.42 13.27 13.79
CA PHE A 347 -2.09 12.22 12.99
C PHE A 347 -3.26 12.78 12.17
N ILE A 348 -4.06 13.67 12.73
CA ILE A 348 -5.16 14.33 12.02
C ILE A 348 -4.62 15.18 10.87
N SER A 349 -3.58 15.97 11.14
CA SER A 349 -2.93 16.81 10.13
C SER A 349 -2.34 15.99 8.98
N TYR A 350 -1.68 14.89 9.31
CA TYR A 350 -1.18 13.96 8.29
C TYR A 350 -2.30 13.46 7.38
N GLN A 351 -3.44 13.03 7.95
CA GLN A 351 -4.59 12.56 7.18
C GLN A 351 -5.14 13.66 6.24
N ILE A 352 -5.34 14.88 6.78
CA ILE A 352 -5.88 16.00 6.00
C ILE A 352 -4.89 16.44 4.93
N GLN A 353 -3.59 16.48 5.23
CA GLN A 353 -2.57 16.83 4.24
C GLN A 353 -2.56 15.81 3.10
N ARG A 354 -2.61 14.51 3.40
CA ARG A 354 -2.65 13.46 2.40
C ARG A 354 -3.92 13.51 1.52
N GLU A 355 -5.10 13.63 2.16
CA GLU A 355 -6.39 13.49 1.48
C GLU A 355 -6.83 14.78 0.76
N TRP A 356 -6.44 15.94 1.25
CA TRP A 356 -6.95 17.21 0.80
C TRP A 356 -5.88 18.17 0.32
N VAL A 357 -4.78 18.38 1.08
CA VAL A 357 -3.74 19.36 0.72
C VAL A 357 -2.98 18.88 -0.50
N PHE A 358 -2.42 17.66 -0.44
CA PHE A 358 -1.56 17.07 -1.46
C PHE A 358 -2.28 16.00 -2.31
N SER A 359 -3.61 15.97 -2.27
CA SER A 359 -4.41 15.01 -3.05
C SER A 359 -4.20 15.19 -4.54
N GLN A 360 -3.87 14.09 -5.22
CA GLN A 360 -3.71 14.04 -6.69
C GLN A 360 -5.03 13.74 -7.42
N LYS A 361 -6.17 13.61 -6.71
CA LYS A 361 -7.46 13.36 -7.34
C LYS A 361 -7.82 14.52 -8.29
N ASN A 362 -7.95 14.19 -9.57
CA ASN A 362 -8.61 15.08 -10.53
C ASN A 362 -10.09 15.25 -10.11
N LYS A 363 -10.52 16.47 -9.91
CA LYS A 363 -11.93 16.82 -10.08
C LYS A 363 -12.11 17.27 -11.50
#